data_bc0913b9fe5d54f63649d3f9f0a887eb
#
_entry.id   bc0913b9fe5d54f63649d3f9f0a887eb
#
_cell.length_a   1.000
_cell.length_b   1.000
_cell.length_c   1.000
_cell.angle_alpha   90.00
_cell.angle_beta   90.00
_cell.angle_gamma   90.00
#
_symmetry.space_group_name_H-M   'P 1'
#
loop_
_entity.id
_entity.type
_entity.pdbx_description
1 polymer ?
#
loop_
_entity_poly.entity_id
_entity_poly.type
_entity_poly.pdbx_seq_one_letter_code
_entity_poly.pdbx_strand_id
1 'polypeptide(L)'
;MSTMLERIRKVASGELPAPPIATLIGFTLRDVEVGHAVVDFEADVRHANPMGTLHGGVLCDIADAAMGMAYASTLGEGETFTTIELKINFLKPVWTGKLVATGRVVKGGRTVGLVECDVTDAEDVLVACATSTCMTLRGANADGRAFSRT
;
A
#
# COMPACT_ATOMS: atom_id res chain seq x y z
N MET A 1 6.01 -3.11 -23.95
CA MET A 1 6.20 -3.50 -22.53
C MET A 1 4.98 -3.03 -21.74
N SER A 2 4.54 -3.79 -20.75
CA SER A 2 3.44 -3.35 -19.89
C SER A 2 3.88 -2.22 -18.95
N THR A 3 3.03 -1.20 -18.79
CA THR A 3 3.26 -0.12 -17.85
C THR A 3 3.23 -0.62 -16.39
N MET A 4 3.73 0.17 -15.45
CA MET A 4 3.65 -0.16 -14.02
C MET A 4 2.18 -0.37 -13.59
N LEU A 5 1.29 0.51 -14.01
CA LEU A 5 -0.15 0.40 -13.73
C LEU A 5 -0.76 -0.91 -14.25
N GLU A 6 -0.43 -1.30 -15.49
CA GLU A 6 -0.91 -2.58 -16.05
C GLU A 6 -0.42 -3.78 -15.25
N ARG A 7 0.82 -3.76 -14.79
CA ARG A 7 1.39 -4.84 -13.95
C ARG A 7 0.70 -4.91 -12.59
N ILE A 8 0.44 -3.76 -11.97
CA ILE A 8 -0.28 -3.69 -10.70
C ILE A 8 -1.71 -4.21 -10.86
N ARG A 9 -2.39 -3.87 -11.95
CA ARG A 9 -3.72 -4.39 -12.28
C ARG A 9 -3.74 -5.91 -12.44
N LYS A 10 -2.70 -6.49 -13.02
CA LYS A 10 -2.56 -7.95 -13.12
C LYS A 10 -2.37 -8.63 -11.78
N VAL A 11 -1.75 -7.96 -10.81
CA VAL A 11 -1.71 -8.47 -9.43
C VAL A 11 -3.09 -8.38 -8.79
N ALA A 12 -3.81 -7.28 -8.97
CA ALA A 12 -5.17 -7.12 -8.44
C ALA A 12 -6.16 -8.15 -9.03
N SER A 13 -6.02 -8.48 -10.32
CA SER A 13 -6.84 -9.51 -10.99
C SER A 13 -6.41 -10.95 -10.69
N GLY A 14 -5.25 -11.15 -10.06
CA GLY A 14 -4.70 -12.49 -9.83
C GLY A 14 -3.96 -13.10 -11.01
N GLU A 15 -3.78 -12.39 -12.10
CA GLU A 15 -2.98 -12.84 -13.26
C GLU A 15 -1.47 -12.89 -12.95
N LEU A 16 -1.01 -12.05 -12.04
CA LEU A 16 0.34 -12.08 -11.49
C LEU A 16 0.27 -12.39 -9.98
N PRO A 17 1.28 -13.09 -9.44
CA PRO A 17 1.31 -13.39 -8.02
C PRO A 17 1.40 -12.12 -7.18
N ALA A 18 0.75 -12.15 -6.02
CA ALA A 18 0.90 -11.10 -5.02
C ALA A 18 2.35 -11.07 -4.48
N PRO A 19 2.85 -9.91 -4.07
CA PRO A 19 4.17 -9.84 -3.45
C PRO A 19 4.19 -10.68 -2.16
N PRO A 20 5.34 -11.29 -1.81
CA PRO A 20 5.43 -12.19 -0.65
C PRO A 20 4.89 -11.62 0.66
N ILE A 21 5.11 -10.32 0.90
CA ILE A 21 4.62 -9.65 2.10
C ILE A 21 3.08 -9.62 2.18
N ALA A 22 2.39 -9.49 1.05
CA ALA A 22 0.94 -9.52 1.00
C ALA A 22 0.40 -10.88 1.47
N THR A 23 1.03 -11.97 1.04
CA THR A 23 0.68 -13.32 1.48
C THR A 23 0.99 -13.53 2.96
N LEU A 24 2.13 -13.04 3.43
CA LEU A 24 2.56 -13.19 4.82
C LEU A 24 1.62 -12.47 5.80
N ILE A 25 1.27 -11.22 5.51
CA ILE A 25 0.38 -10.41 6.35
C ILE A 25 -1.09 -10.79 6.11
N GLY A 26 -1.45 -11.13 4.88
CA GLY A 26 -2.79 -11.55 4.50
C GLY A 26 -3.64 -10.42 3.93
N PHE A 27 -3.03 -9.41 3.30
CA PHE A 27 -3.77 -8.38 2.58
C PHE A 27 -3.83 -8.64 1.08
N THR A 28 -4.80 -8.06 0.41
CA THR A 28 -4.96 -8.16 -1.05
C THR A 28 -5.18 -6.78 -1.65
N LEU A 29 -4.59 -6.54 -2.82
CA LEU A 29 -4.89 -5.36 -3.62
C LEU A 29 -6.23 -5.60 -4.33
N ARG A 30 -7.25 -4.80 -3.97
CA ARG A 30 -8.58 -4.90 -4.58
C ARG A 30 -8.65 -4.18 -5.91
N ASP A 31 -8.14 -2.95 -5.94
CA ASP A 31 -8.29 -2.06 -7.09
C ASP A 31 -7.13 -1.07 -7.17
N VAL A 32 -6.82 -0.62 -8.39
CA VAL A 32 -5.83 0.40 -8.66
C VAL A 32 -6.20 1.23 -9.88
N GLU A 33 -6.15 2.53 -9.70
CA GLU A 33 -6.22 3.53 -10.76
C GLU A 33 -5.04 4.49 -10.64
N VAL A 34 -4.87 5.38 -11.61
CA VAL A 34 -3.78 6.36 -11.55
C VAL A 34 -3.91 7.23 -10.29
N GLY A 35 -2.93 7.12 -9.41
CA GLY A 35 -2.88 7.88 -8.16
C GLY A 35 -3.80 7.37 -7.04
N HIS A 36 -4.41 6.19 -7.21
CA HIS A 36 -5.36 5.63 -6.24
C HIS A 36 -5.23 4.12 -6.14
N ALA A 37 -5.29 3.56 -4.93
CA ALA A 37 -5.30 2.12 -4.72
C ALA A 37 -6.08 1.73 -3.47
N VAL A 38 -6.71 0.57 -3.51
CA VAL A 38 -7.50 0.02 -2.41
C VAL A 38 -6.96 -1.35 -2.03
N VAL A 39 -6.66 -1.52 -0.76
CA VAL A 39 -6.17 -2.76 -0.16
C VAL A 39 -7.19 -3.28 0.85
N ASP A 40 -7.55 -4.55 0.71
CA ASP A 40 -8.39 -5.27 1.66
C ASP A 40 -7.54 -6.07 2.63
N PHE A 41 -7.95 -6.09 3.88
CA PHE A 41 -7.32 -6.86 4.92
C PHE A 41 -8.36 -7.36 5.93
N GLU A 42 -8.16 -8.57 6.42
CA GLU A 42 -8.95 -9.11 7.53
C GLU A 42 -8.05 -9.35 8.73
N ALA A 43 -8.24 -8.54 9.78
CA ALA A 43 -7.52 -8.69 11.04
C ALA A 43 -8.02 -9.90 11.80
N ASP A 44 -7.11 -10.72 12.30
CA ASP A 44 -7.42 -11.86 13.17
C ASP A 44 -6.44 -11.94 14.35
N VAL A 45 -6.63 -12.94 15.19
CA VAL A 45 -5.84 -13.11 16.43
C VAL A 45 -4.33 -13.25 16.21
N ARG A 46 -3.90 -13.66 15.00
CA ARG A 46 -2.47 -13.79 14.65
C ARG A 46 -1.78 -12.44 14.49
N HIS A 47 -2.54 -11.38 14.30
CA HIS A 47 -2.05 -10.01 14.13
C HIS A 47 -2.05 -9.20 15.43
N ALA A 48 -2.39 -9.83 16.56
CA ALA A 48 -2.54 -9.15 17.85
C ALA A 48 -1.19 -8.73 18.44
N ASN A 49 -1.21 -7.56 19.07
CA ASN A 49 -0.15 -7.10 19.98
C ASN A 49 -0.29 -7.78 21.36
N PRO A 50 0.63 -7.53 22.32
CA PRO A 50 0.53 -8.14 23.65
C PRO A 50 -0.76 -7.85 24.43
N MET A 51 -1.48 -6.75 24.11
CA MET A 51 -2.76 -6.41 24.72
C MET A 51 -3.97 -7.01 24.01
N GLY A 52 -3.75 -7.75 22.92
CA GLY A 52 -4.80 -8.45 22.16
C GLY A 52 -5.45 -7.63 21.05
N THR A 53 -5.08 -6.36 20.87
CA THR A 53 -5.55 -5.54 19.75
C THR A 53 -4.64 -5.71 18.54
N LEU A 54 -5.13 -5.36 17.36
CA LEU A 54 -4.34 -5.36 16.13
C LEU A 54 -3.06 -4.56 16.30
N HIS A 55 -1.92 -5.18 15.97
CA HIS A 55 -0.62 -4.52 16.07
C HIS A 55 -0.53 -3.34 15.10
N GLY A 56 -0.07 -2.20 15.60
CA GLY A 56 0.06 -0.98 14.78
C GLY A 56 1.00 -1.14 13.58
N GLY A 57 2.01 -2.00 13.68
CA GLY A 57 2.88 -2.35 12.57
C GLY A 57 2.14 -2.95 11.38
N VAL A 58 1.10 -3.75 11.63
CA VAL A 58 0.26 -4.32 10.56
C VAL A 58 -0.56 -3.23 9.88
N LEU A 59 -1.08 -2.25 10.63
CA LEU A 59 -1.74 -1.07 10.04
C LEU A 59 -0.76 -0.26 9.19
N CYS A 60 0.51 -0.15 9.58
CA CYS A 60 1.55 0.45 8.76
C CYS A 60 1.75 -0.34 7.46
N ASP A 61 1.78 -1.67 7.50
CA ASP A 61 1.97 -2.52 6.32
C ASP A 61 0.87 -2.30 5.28
N ILE A 62 -0.40 -2.34 5.69
CA ILE A 62 -1.52 -2.16 4.75
C ILE A 62 -1.63 -0.73 4.23
N ALA A 63 -1.33 0.26 5.07
CA ALA A 63 -1.30 1.67 4.66
C ALA A 63 -0.15 1.94 3.69
N ASP A 64 1.06 1.44 3.96
CA ASP A 64 2.20 1.58 3.06
C ASP A 64 1.95 0.88 1.72
N ALA A 65 1.36 -0.32 1.74
CA ALA A 65 0.98 -1.03 0.52
C ALA A 65 0.00 -0.22 -0.33
N ALA A 66 -1.06 0.32 0.26
CA ALA A 66 -2.04 1.13 -0.46
C ALA A 66 -1.42 2.43 -1.02
N MET A 67 -0.64 3.14 -0.21
CA MET A 67 0.05 4.36 -0.64
C MET A 67 1.10 4.08 -1.71
N GLY A 68 1.87 3.00 -1.54
CA GLY A 68 2.89 2.59 -2.48
C GLY A 68 2.30 2.21 -3.85
N MET A 69 1.20 1.47 -3.87
CA MET A 69 0.52 1.11 -5.13
C MET A 69 -0.12 2.32 -5.80
N ALA A 70 -0.71 3.23 -5.03
CA ALA A 70 -1.22 4.50 -5.54
C ALA A 70 -0.11 5.32 -6.21
N TYR A 71 1.05 5.44 -5.55
CA TYR A 71 2.20 6.17 -6.11
C TYR A 71 2.79 5.45 -7.33
N ALA A 72 2.99 4.14 -7.25
CA ALA A 72 3.53 3.32 -8.35
C ALA A 72 2.69 3.41 -9.61
N SER A 73 1.38 3.54 -9.48
CA SER A 73 0.46 3.68 -10.62
C SER A 73 0.69 4.94 -11.46
N THR A 74 1.40 5.93 -10.92
CA THR A 74 1.72 7.19 -11.60
C THR A 74 3.08 7.17 -12.31
N LEU A 75 3.87 6.11 -12.13
CA LEU A 75 5.24 6.02 -12.64
C LEU A 75 5.27 5.78 -14.15
N GLY A 76 6.24 6.42 -14.79
CA GLY A 76 6.55 6.22 -16.20
C GLY A 76 7.42 4.98 -16.46
N GLU A 77 7.71 4.77 -17.74
CA GLU A 77 8.60 3.68 -18.16
C GLU A 77 10.01 3.83 -17.58
N GLY A 78 10.56 2.72 -17.08
CA GLY A 78 11.89 2.70 -16.46
C GLY A 78 11.98 3.35 -15.09
N GLU A 79 10.87 3.81 -14.54
CA GLU A 79 10.80 4.39 -13.20
C GLU A 79 10.40 3.33 -12.17
N THR A 80 10.96 3.47 -10.98
CA THR A 80 10.51 2.79 -9.76
C THR A 80 10.48 3.79 -8.62
N PHE A 81 10.18 3.35 -7.41
CA PHE A 81 10.10 4.27 -6.26
C PHE A 81 10.58 3.63 -4.97
N THR A 82 10.76 4.46 -3.98
CA THR A 82 10.92 4.04 -2.58
C THR A 82 10.12 4.97 -1.68
N THR A 83 9.57 4.41 -0.60
CA THR A 83 9.01 5.21 0.50
C THR A 83 10.17 5.75 1.34
N ILE A 84 10.22 7.05 1.54
CA ILE A 84 11.23 7.70 2.36
C ILE A 84 10.79 7.77 3.82
N GLU A 85 9.52 8.04 4.04
CA GLU A 85 8.94 8.30 5.35
C GLU A 85 7.48 7.88 5.34
N LEU A 86 7.00 7.39 6.46
CA LEU A 86 5.60 7.13 6.72
C LEU A 86 5.28 7.60 8.14
N LYS A 87 4.21 8.38 8.25
CA LYS A 87 3.64 8.81 9.54
C LYS A 87 2.23 8.29 9.61
N ILE A 88 1.84 7.69 10.73
CA ILE A 88 0.51 7.14 10.96
C ILE A 88 -0.05 7.58 12.29
N ASN A 89 -1.36 7.82 12.35
CA ASN A 89 -2.13 7.99 13.57
C ASN A 89 -3.07 6.80 13.73
N PHE A 90 -3.01 6.14 14.87
CA PHE A 90 -3.93 5.09 15.27
C PHE A 90 -5.09 5.71 16.05
N LEU A 91 -6.30 5.64 15.52
CA LEU A 91 -7.44 6.43 15.99
C LEU A 91 -8.53 5.59 16.65
N LYS A 92 -8.56 4.28 16.35
CA LYS A 92 -9.53 3.34 16.90
C LYS A 92 -8.88 1.97 17.07
N PRO A 93 -9.02 1.31 18.22
CA PRO A 93 -8.55 -0.06 18.39
C PRO A 93 -9.38 -1.04 17.55
N VAL A 94 -8.73 -2.07 17.03
CA VAL A 94 -9.34 -3.18 16.31
C VAL A 94 -8.88 -4.47 16.97
N TRP A 95 -9.77 -5.44 17.13
CA TRP A 95 -9.40 -6.78 17.57
C TRP A 95 -9.37 -7.74 16.40
N THR A 96 -10.47 -7.84 15.68
CA THR A 96 -10.64 -8.66 14.47
C THR A 96 -11.59 -7.94 13.52
N GLY A 97 -11.62 -8.38 12.28
CA GLY A 97 -12.59 -7.91 11.29
C GLY A 97 -11.95 -7.31 10.04
N LYS A 98 -12.81 -6.93 9.12
CA LYS A 98 -12.42 -6.40 7.82
C LYS A 98 -11.98 -4.95 7.92
N LEU A 99 -10.86 -4.65 7.30
CA LEU A 99 -10.32 -3.30 7.13
C LEU A 99 -10.07 -3.02 5.66
N VAL A 100 -10.22 -1.77 5.29
CA VAL A 100 -9.93 -1.25 3.94
C VAL A 100 -8.95 -0.10 4.07
N ALA A 101 -7.81 -0.22 3.39
CA ALA A 101 -6.83 0.85 3.27
C ALA A 101 -6.97 1.50 1.88
N THR A 102 -7.29 2.77 1.85
CA THR A 102 -7.45 3.53 0.61
C THR A 102 -6.34 4.56 0.50
N GLY A 103 -5.42 4.31 -0.42
CA GLY A 103 -4.28 5.19 -0.70
C GLY A 103 -4.55 6.11 -1.87
N ARG A 104 -4.10 7.36 -1.77
CA ARG A 104 -4.20 8.33 -2.86
C ARG A 104 -3.01 9.27 -2.90
N VAL A 105 -2.57 9.61 -4.10
CA VAL A 105 -1.55 10.64 -4.31
C VAL A 105 -2.19 12.01 -4.09
N VAL A 106 -1.72 12.73 -3.08
CA VAL A 106 -2.14 14.12 -2.82
C VAL A 106 -1.52 15.05 -3.85
N LYS A 107 -0.21 14.89 -4.05
CA LYS A 107 0.55 15.63 -5.05
C LYS A 107 1.78 14.84 -5.47
N GLY A 108 1.94 14.60 -6.76
CA GLY A 108 3.15 14.08 -7.36
C GLY A 108 4.03 15.20 -7.90
N GLY A 109 5.33 15.16 -7.59
CA GLY A 109 6.35 15.96 -8.21
C GLY A 109 7.21 15.12 -9.16
N ARG A 110 8.22 15.75 -9.77
CA ARG A 110 9.15 15.05 -10.65
C ARG A 110 9.92 13.94 -9.94
N THR A 111 10.28 14.16 -8.68
CA THR A 111 11.13 13.24 -7.89
C THR A 111 10.44 12.78 -6.62
N VAL A 112 9.70 13.65 -5.97
CA VAL A 112 9.06 13.39 -4.66
C VAL A 112 7.55 13.59 -4.78
N GLY A 113 6.78 12.74 -4.14
CA GLY A 113 5.33 12.85 -4.03
C GLY A 113 4.84 12.63 -2.61
N LEU A 114 3.76 13.32 -2.26
CA LEU A 114 3.02 13.15 -1.03
C LEU A 114 1.83 12.21 -1.28
N VAL A 115 1.71 11.19 -0.47
CA VAL A 115 0.63 10.21 -0.52
C VAL A 115 -0.05 10.14 0.84
N GLU A 116 -1.34 9.86 0.85
CA GLU A 116 -2.09 9.66 2.08
C GLU A 116 -2.97 8.41 2.01
N CYS A 117 -3.33 7.88 3.17
CA CYS A 117 -4.16 6.69 3.30
C CYS A 117 -5.10 6.82 4.48
N ASP A 118 -6.36 6.47 4.25
CA ASP A 118 -7.33 6.21 5.30
C ASP A 118 -7.54 4.70 5.43
N VAL A 119 -7.52 4.20 6.66
CA VAL A 119 -7.89 2.82 6.98
C VAL A 119 -9.23 2.85 7.71
N THR A 120 -10.21 2.17 7.15
CA THR A 120 -11.59 2.12 7.67
C THR A 120 -11.99 0.69 8.01
N ASP A 121 -12.91 0.53 8.97
CA ASP A 121 -13.50 -0.76 9.33
C ASP A 121 -14.74 -1.09 8.47
N ALA A 122 -15.40 -2.21 8.80
CA ALA A 122 -16.57 -2.68 8.06
C ALA A 122 -17.78 -1.72 8.14
N GLU A 123 -17.83 -0.86 9.15
CA GLU A 123 -18.84 0.19 9.31
C GLU A 123 -18.41 1.53 8.74
N ASP A 124 -17.31 1.55 7.94
CA ASP A 124 -16.74 2.76 7.36
C ASP A 124 -16.23 3.78 8.39
N VAL A 125 -15.89 3.32 9.57
CA VAL A 125 -15.33 4.16 10.64
C VAL A 125 -13.81 4.22 10.50
N LEU A 126 -13.25 5.42 10.60
CA LEU A 126 -11.81 5.65 10.49
C LEU A 126 -11.05 4.98 11.65
N VAL A 127 -10.18 4.05 11.31
CA VAL A 127 -9.32 3.30 12.25
C VAL A 127 -7.95 3.93 12.37
N ALA A 128 -7.39 4.33 11.26
CA ALA A 128 -6.08 4.98 11.18
C ALA A 128 -6.01 5.88 9.95
N CYS A 129 -5.17 6.88 10.02
CA CYS A 129 -4.80 7.66 8.84
C CYS A 129 -3.28 7.82 8.76
N ALA A 130 -2.76 7.80 7.56
CA ALA A 130 -1.33 7.87 7.29
C ALA A 130 -1.03 8.85 6.17
N THR A 131 0.19 9.38 6.23
CA THR A 131 0.82 10.09 5.13
C THR A 131 2.19 9.51 4.87
N SER A 132 2.66 9.54 3.64
CA SER A 132 4.01 9.16 3.29
C SER A 132 4.60 10.05 2.22
N THR A 133 5.92 10.09 2.20
CA THR A 133 6.71 10.71 1.15
C THR A 133 7.35 9.60 0.33
N CYS A 134 7.06 9.57 -0.97
CA CYS A 134 7.63 8.63 -1.91
C CYS A 134 8.59 9.35 -2.85
N MET A 135 9.68 8.68 -3.22
CA MET A 135 10.67 9.20 -4.16
C MET A 135 10.74 8.32 -5.40
N THR A 136 10.60 8.93 -6.56
CA THR A 136 10.81 8.26 -7.85
C THR A 136 12.30 8.04 -8.11
N LEU A 137 12.66 6.83 -8.50
CA LEU A 137 14.01 6.41 -8.84
C LEU A 137 14.12 6.14 -10.33
N ARG A 138 15.24 6.56 -10.93
CA ARG A 138 15.50 6.47 -12.37
C ARG A 138 16.94 6.03 -12.64
N GLY A 139 17.19 5.50 -13.85
CA GLY A 139 18.52 5.09 -14.27
C GLY A 139 19.15 4.09 -13.30
N ALA A 140 20.43 4.24 -12.98
CA ALA A 140 21.15 3.34 -12.07
C ALA A 140 20.51 3.19 -10.68
N ASN A 141 19.77 4.19 -10.20
CA ASN A 141 19.05 4.09 -8.93
C ASN A 141 17.81 3.19 -8.99
N ALA A 142 17.35 2.86 -10.20
CA ALA A 142 16.24 1.94 -10.43
C ALA A 142 16.71 0.48 -10.65
N ASP A 143 18.02 0.27 -10.85
CA ASP A 143 18.58 -1.03 -11.15
C ASP A 143 18.31 -2.05 -10.02
N GLY A 144 17.97 -3.27 -10.41
CA GLY A 144 17.65 -4.35 -9.48
C GLY A 144 16.30 -4.25 -8.79
N ARG A 145 15.53 -3.21 -9.06
CA ARG A 145 14.18 -2.99 -8.54
C ARG A 145 13.16 -3.29 -9.62
N ALA A 146 12.56 -4.47 -9.56
CA ALA A 146 11.47 -4.86 -10.46
C ALA A 146 10.21 -5.13 -9.66
N PHE A 147 9.08 -4.60 -10.12
CA PHE A 147 7.78 -4.95 -9.59
C PHE A 147 7.49 -6.42 -9.89
N SER A 148 7.26 -7.23 -8.84
CA SER A 148 7.11 -8.69 -8.90
C SER A 148 8.20 -9.36 -9.76
N ARG A 149 9.30 -9.76 -9.12
CA ARG A 149 10.23 -10.72 -9.76
C ARG A 149 9.48 -12.04 -9.95
N THR A 150 9.23 -12.38 -11.20
CA THR A 150 8.85 -13.74 -11.58
C THR A 150 10.02 -14.67 -11.34
#